data_a09444bc0c4cf163b13d37012cdfa002
#
_entry.id   a09444bc0c4cf163b13d37012cdfa002
#
_cell.length_a   1.000
_cell.length_b   1.000
_cell.length_c   1.000
_cell.angle_alpha   90.00
_cell.angle_beta   90.00
_cell.angle_gamma   90.00
#
_symmetry.space_group_name_H-M   'P 1'
#
loop_
_entity.id
_entity.type
_entity.pdbx_description
1 polymer ?
#
loop_
_entity_poly.entity_id
_entity_poly.type
_entity_poly.pdbx_seq_one_letter_code
_entity_poly.pdbx_strand_id
1 'polypeptide(L)'
;MAEKLMKYADAVKKFDPVIGLETHVELSTTTKLFCPAEVHFGGEPNTQLTPVSLGLPGSLPVVNKTAVDYAIKLGLALHCEIAEWSQFARKNYFYPDMPRDYQISQYDKPTNGNGYLDVELEDGTIFRVPIERAHIEDDAGKNTHVGGADGRIEGADHSLVDYNRAGVPLIEIVTKPIEGAGDRAPEIAGAYMRAIRDIVRALNISHARMEQGNMRADVNVSLRNSPSDPFGTRSETKNVNSFRGIEKTIQYEIRRQAAILSEGGEILQETRHWDEASQTTAGGRVKSDADDYRYFPDPDLVMLHITKEHIEEMKAQMPEMPRERRNRLKGEWGFNDLEMRDVLNADALDLLEDTVKAGASASGAKKWWLGELSREANNKGVSLEELPITPADVAEVEKLIADGKLNDKLAKQTVAGVLAGEGTPDEVVKKHGFQVVSDDGALEKAVDEALAANPDIVEKLKSGNMKPMGAIIGAVMRATRGQADAKAVTKIVMGKIKXHSGDCRTLPDXWHRKACVFAMX
;
A
#
# COMPACT_ATOMS: atom_id res chain seq x y z
N MET A 1 4.80 34.12 -14.33
CA MET A 1 5.19 33.33 -15.51
C MET A 1 5.50 31.90 -15.10
N ALA A 2 5.12 30.90 -15.90
CA ALA A 2 5.46 29.52 -15.61
C ALA A 2 6.98 29.32 -15.56
N GLU A 3 7.46 28.57 -14.60
CA GLU A 3 8.88 28.27 -14.46
C GLU A 3 9.37 27.45 -15.66
N LYS A 4 10.57 27.80 -16.18
CA LYS A 4 11.18 27.04 -17.26
C LYS A 4 11.67 25.69 -16.76
N LEU A 5 11.37 24.64 -17.51
CA LEU A 5 11.72 23.25 -17.13
C LEU A 5 12.54 22.58 -18.25
N MET A 6 13.65 21.95 -17.89
CA MET A 6 14.39 21.07 -18.80
C MET A 6 13.65 19.74 -18.93
N LYS A 7 13.82 19.02 -20.05
CA LYS A 7 13.31 17.63 -20.16
C LYS A 7 14.05 16.77 -19.16
N TYR A 8 13.35 15.88 -18.48
CA TYR A 8 13.91 15.05 -17.41
C TYR A 8 15.15 14.26 -17.87
N ALA A 9 15.03 13.58 -19.01
CA ALA A 9 16.13 12.77 -19.56
C ALA A 9 17.39 13.60 -19.86
N ASP A 10 17.23 14.87 -20.22
CA ASP A 10 18.37 15.76 -20.50
C ASP A 10 18.97 16.28 -19.18
N ALA A 11 18.11 16.57 -18.20
CA ALA A 11 18.53 17.05 -16.88
C ALA A 11 19.44 16.03 -16.17
N VAL A 12 19.00 14.75 -16.12
CA VAL A 12 19.74 13.69 -15.43
C VAL A 12 20.99 13.21 -16.18
N LYS A 13 21.09 13.51 -17.48
CA LYS A 13 22.34 13.32 -18.25
C LYS A 13 23.37 14.39 -17.96
N LYS A 14 22.89 15.62 -17.69
CA LYS A 14 23.77 16.76 -17.49
C LYS A 14 24.21 16.96 -16.05
N PHE A 15 23.35 16.60 -15.10
CA PHE A 15 23.58 16.80 -13.66
C PHE A 15 23.35 15.52 -12.88
N ASP A 16 24.08 15.38 -11.77
CA ASP A 16 23.92 14.31 -10.79
C ASP A 16 22.97 14.79 -9.68
N PRO A 17 21.76 14.20 -9.57
CA PRO A 17 20.84 14.61 -8.51
C PRO A 17 21.21 13.97 -7.18
N VAL A 18 21.09 14.76 -6.12
CA VAL A 18 21.21 14.31 -4.73
C VAL A 18 19.90 14.66 -4.04
N ILE A 19 19.26 13.68 -3.44
CA ILE A 19 17.98 13.88 -2.77
C ILE A 19 18.11 13.60 -1.26
N GLY A 20 17.18 14.14 -0.48
CA GLY A 20 17.05 13.86 0.95
C GLY A 20 15.58 13.82 1.29
N LEU A 21 15.24 12.97 2.27
CA LEU A 21 13.87 12.80 2.73
C LEU A 21 13.82 12.96 4.25
N GLU A 22 12.88 13.78 4.71
CA GLU A 22 12.52 13.90 6.12
C GLU A 22 11.10 13.37 6.23
N THR A 23 10.94 12.21 6.86
CA THR A 23 9.67 11.50 6.92
C THR A 23 9.10 11.60 8.33
N HIS A 24 7.90 12.16 8.44
CA HIS A 24 7.20 12.30 9.71
C HIS A 24 6.14 11.20 9.81
N VAL A 25 6.14 10.47 10.93
CA VAL A 25 5.19 9.38 11.17
C VAL A 25 4.53 9.59 12.54
N GLU A 26 3.20 9.82 12.56
CA GLU A 26 2.44 9.86 13.81
C GLU A 26 2.34 8.45 14.39
N LEU A 27 2.63 8.32 15.68
CA LEU A 27 2.55 7.04 16.39
C LEU A 27 1.13 6.81 16.91
N SER A 28 0.65 5.58 16.80
CA SER A 28 -0.70 5.17 17.22
C SER A 28 -0.75 4.81 18.71
N THR A 29 -0.26 5.72 19.57
CA THR A 29 -0.35 5.56 21.02
C THR A 29 -1.76 5.95 21.49
N THR A 30 -2.19 5.40 22.61
CA THR A 30 -3.49 5.73 23.22
C THR A 30 -3.52 7.17 23.74
N THR A 31 -2.39 7.65 24.23
CA THR A 31 -2.28 9.01 24.81
C THR A 31 -1.15 9.78 24.12
N LYS A 32 -1.16 11.09 24.31
CA LYS A 32 -0.14 12.00 23.78
C LYS A 32 1.25 11.70 24.34
N LEU A 33 2.27 12.33 23.75
CA LEU A 33 3.68 12.06 24.09
C LEU A 33 4.02 12.45 25.53
N PHE A 34 3.48 13.56 26.00
CA PHE A 34 3.88 14.15 27.28
C PHE A 34 2.76 14.33 28.27
N CYS A 35 1.55 13.83 27.99
CA CYS A 35 0.39 13.97 28.87
C CYS A 35 -0.65 12.86 28.62
N PRO A 36 -1.58 12.65 29.55
CA PRO A 36 -2.59 11.58 29.41
C PRO A 36 -3.78 11.91 28.52
N ALA A 37 -3.78 13.02 27.78
CA ALA A 37 -4.84 13.30 26.82
C ALA A 37 -4.92 12.17 25.79
N GLU A 38 -6.13 11.66 25.54
CA GLU A 38 -6.36 10.61 24.56
C GLU A 38 -6.11 11.13 23.14
N VAL A 39 -5.73 10.22 22.25
CA VAL A 39 -5.50 10.49 20.83
C VAL A 39 -6.48 9.68 20.01
N HIS A 40 -7.36 10.35 19.26
CA HIS A 40 -8.19 9.70 18.25
C HIS A 40 -8.53 10.66 17.12
N PHE A 41 -8.61 10.14 15.92
CA PHE A 41 -8.90 10.91 14.71
C PHE A 41 -10.40 11.30 14.69
N GLY A 42 -10.68 12.52 14.22
CA GLY A 42 -12.05 12.97 13.96
C GLY A 42 -12.84 13.44 15.19
N GLY A 43 -12.16 13.68 16.31
CA GLY A 43 -12.82 14.25 17.49
C GLY A 43 -13.22 15.72 17.30
N GLU A 44 -14.18 16.20 18.08
CA GLU A 44 -14.56 17.62 18.08
C GLU A 44 -13.32 18.49 18.38
N PRO A 45 -13.15 19.60 17.68
CA PRO A 45 -11.96 20.44 17.85
C PRO A 45 -11.74 20.86 19.32
N ASN A 46 -10.48 20.82 19.74
CA ASN A 46 -10.03 21.27 21.05
C ASN A 46 -10.65 20.51 22.23
N THR A 47 -10.94 19.22 22.06
CA THR A 47 -11.49 18.37 23.13
C THR A 47 -10.48 17.34 23.68
N GLN A 48 -9.38 17.06 22.97
CA GLN A 48 -8.36 16.09 23.38
C GLN A 48 -7.17 16.83 24.00
N LEU A 49 -7.41 17.48 25.13
CA LEU A 49 -6.46 18.42 25.73
C LEU A 49 -6.29 18.22 27.24
N THR A 50 -5.12 18.58 27.73
CA THR A 50 -4.82 18.76 29.16
C THR A 50 -4.06 20.08 29.32
N PRO A 51 -3.86 20.59 30.55
CA PRO A 51 -3.02 21.77 30.75
C PRO A 51 -1.61 21.64 30.15
N VAL A 52 -1.02 20.44 30.14
CA VAL A 52 0.29 20.18 29.51
C VAL A 52 0.21 20.41 28.00
N SER A 53 -0.84 19.92 27.33
CA SER A 53 -1.02 20.12 25.89
C SER A 53 -1.03 21.61 25.51
N LEU A 54 -1.60 22.43 26.38
CA LEU A 54 -1.77 23.86 26.16
C LEU A 54 -0.58 24.70 26.67
N GLY A 55 0.38 24.07 27.33
CA GLY A 55 1.53 24.77 27.89
C GLY A 55 1.16 25.71 29.04
N LEU A 56 0.14 25.37 29.83
CA LEU A 56 -0.30 26.25 30.93
C LEU A 56 0.77 26.30 32.03
N PRO A 57 0.94 27.45 32.68
CA PRO A 57 1.94 27.61 33.75
C PRO A 57 1.81 26.57 34.86
N GLY A 58 2.92 25.97 35.23
CA GLY A 58 2.98 24.98 36.32
C GLY A 58 2.71 23.55 35.90
N SER A 59 2.26 23.31 34.66
CA SER A 59 2.09 21.95 34.13
C SER A 59 3.42 21.40 33.60
N LEU A 60 3.75 20.14 33.92
CA LEU A 60 5.01 19.53 33.54
C LEU A 60 4.79 18.28 32.66
N PRO A 61 5.61 18.11 31.62
CA PRO A 61 5.52 16.94 30.74
C PRO A 61 6.00 15.66 31.42
N VAL A 62 5.42 14.51 31.04
CA VAL A 62 5.88 13.17 31.44
C VAL A 62 5.88 12.29 30.20
N VAL A 63 7.01 11.66 29.90
CA VAL A 63 7.23 10.90 28.66
C VAL A 63 6.34 9.64 28.58
N ASN A 64 5.69 9.45 27.46
CA ASN A 64 4.93 8.24 27.14
C ASN A 64 5.90 7.09 26.79
N LYS A 65 5.98 6.09 27.68
CA LYS A 65 6.86 4.92 27.50
C LYS A 65 6.60 4.19 26.18
N THR A 66 5.32 4.03 25.81
CA THR A 66 4.94 3.32 24.56
C THR A 66 5.53 4.01 23.33
N ALA A 67 5.55 5.35 23.31
CA ALA A 67 6.16 6.09 22.20
C ALA A 67 7.66 5.82 22.09
N VAL A 68 8.36 5.72 23.24
CA VAL A 68 9.80 5.39 23.27
C VAL A 68 10.01 3.95 22.75
N ASP A 69 9.20 3.00 23.20
CA ASP A 69 9.30 1.60 22.77
C ASP A 69 9.05 1.49 21.24
N TYR A 70 8.09 2.25 20.71
CA TYR A 70 7.82 2.31 19.28
C TYR A 70 9.01 2.88 18.50
N ALA A 71 9.66 3.93 19.05
CA ALA A 71 10.84 4.52 18.42
C ALA A 71 12.00 3.52 18.38
N ILE A 72 12.20 2.74 19.45
CA ILE A 72 13.24 1.69 19.50
C ILE A 72 12.94 0.61 18.43
N LYS A 73 11.71 0.13 18.37
CA LYS A 73 11.31 -0.88 17.36
C LYS A 73 11.55 -0.37 15.94
N LEU A 74 11.19 0.88 15.67
CA LEU A 74 11.45 1.49 14.36
C LEU A 74 12.95 1.59 14.09
N GLY A 75 13.73 2.04 15.07
CA GLY A 75 15.19 2.11 14.95
C GLY A 75 15.81 0.75 14.61
N LEU A 76 15.34 -0.32 15.27
CA LEU A 76 15.79 -1.69 14.98
C LEU A 76 15.46 -2.09 13.52
N ALA A 77 14.25 -1.77 13.05
CA ALA A 77 13.82 -2.07 11.67
C ALA A 77 14.62 -1.29 10.62
N LEU A 78 15.11 -0.10 10.98
CA LEU A 78 15.91 0.77 10.12
C LEU A 78 17.44 0.58 10.34
N HIS A 79 17.82 -0.49 11.04
CA HIS A 79 19.22 -0.82 11.33
C HIS A 79 19.97 0.35 11.99
N CYS A 80 19.27 1.12 12.80
CA CYS A 80 19.85 2.28 13.50
C CYS A 80 20.65 1.86 14.73
N GLU A 81 21.62 2.68 15.06
CA GLU A 81 22.31 2.62 16.35
C GLU A 81 21.35 3.18 17.41
N ILE A 82 20.90 2.32 18.33
CA ILE A 82 20.02 2.75 19.42
C ILE A 82 20.88 3.39 20.53
N ALA A 83 20.57 4.63 20.89
CA ALA A 83 21.33 5.36 21.90
C ALA A 83 21.09 4.77 23.31
N GLU A 84 22.15 4.56 24.08
CA GLU A 84 22.02 4.20 25.49
C GLU A 84 21.42 5.35 26.30
N TRP A 85 21.77 6.58 25.93
CA TRP A 85 21.26 7.80 26.57
C TRP A 85 20.70 8.73 25.49
N SER A 86 19.43 9.09 25.66
CA SER A 86 18.71 9.96 24.75
C SER A 86 18.15 11.16 25.52
N GLN A 87 17.97 12.30 24.87
CA GLN A 87 17.55 13.54 25.54
C GLN A 87 16.60 14.34 24.66
N PHE A 88 15.54 14.83 25.28
CA PHE A 88 14.65 15.78 24.64
C PHE A 88 15.22 17.20 24.72
N ALA A 89 14.94 17.97 23.68
CA ALA A 89 15.36 19.35 23.54
C ALA A 89 14.16 20.21 23.10
N ARG A 90 14.20 21.47 23.44
CA ARG A 90 13.21 22.45 22.99
C ARG A 90 13.66 23.07 21.68
N LYS A 91 12.79 22.97 20.66
CA LYS A 91 12.92 23.63 19.37
C LYS A 91 12.00 24.84 19.39
N ASN A 92 12.57 26.03 19.60
CA ASN A 92 11.78 27.25 19.84
C ASN A 92 11.28 27.85 18.53
N TYR A 93 9.98 28.03 18.40
CA TYR A 93 9.38 28.83 17.34
C TYR A 93 7.97 29.26 17.73
N PHE A 94 7.58 30.45 17.26
CA PHE A 94 6.33 31.09 17.63
C PHE A 94 5.35 30.98 16.46
N TYR A 95 4.35 30.13 16.62
CA TYR A 95 3.29 29.99 15.62
C TYR A 95 2.01 29.56 16.33
N PRO A 96 0.84 29.94 15.83
CA PRO A 96 -0.43 29.66 16.53
C PRO A 96 -0.70 28.20 16.83
N ASP A 97 -0.18 27.26 16.02
CA ASP A 97 -0.37 25.83 16.23
C ASP A 97 0.56 25.23 17.31
N MET A 98 1.47 26.03 17.84
CA MET A 98 2.42 25.60 18.90
C MET A 98 2.10 26.35 20.19
N PRO A 99 1.25 25.79 21.06
CA PRO A 99 0.72 26.54 22.23
C PRO A 99 1.77 26.87 23.29
N ARG A 100 2.90 26.17 23.30
CA ARG A 100 4.01 26.41 24.25
C ARG A 100 5.08 27.36 23.69
N ASP A 101 4.97 27.74 22.44
CA ASP A 101 6.00 28.49 21.69
C ASP A 101 7.29 27.69 21.46
N TYR A 102 7.28 26.38 21.73
CA TYR A 102 8.37 25.46 21.40
C TYR A 102 7.78 24.05 21.17
N GLN A 103 8.44 23.31 20.29
CA GLN A 103 8.21 21.89 20.08
C GLN A 103 9.22 21.12 20.95
N ILE A 104 8.78 20.06 21.61
CA ILE A 104 9.72 19.14 22.29
C ILE A 104 10.14 18.12 21.23
N SER A 105 11.43 18.06 20.99
CA SER A 105 12.05 17.22 19.96
C SER A 105 13.33 16.60 20.53
N GLN A 106 14.20 16.09 19.66
CA GLN A 106 15.53 15.62 20.04
C GLN A 106 16.54 16.24 19.06
N TYR A 107 17.65 16.70 19.54
CA TYR A 107 18.63 17.42 18.72
C TYR A 107 19.97 16.65 18.62
N ASP A 108 20.81 16.79 19.65
CA ASP A 108 22.15 16.18 19.66
C ASP A 108 22.17 14.74 20.18
N LYS A 109 21.11 14.30 20.86
CA LYS A 109 21.01 12.95 21.44
C LYS A 109 19.70 12.25 21.06
N PRO A 110 19.51 11.96 19.76
CA PRO A 110 18.31 11.27 19.34
C PRO A 110 18.26 9.82 19.85
N THR A 111 17.08 9.24 19.93
CA THR A 111 16.90 7.84 20.30
C THR A 111 17.59 6.91 19.29
N ASN A 112 17.49 7.21 18.00
CA ASN A 112 18.06 6.39 16.92
C ASN A 112 19.05 7.23 16.10
N GLY A 113 20.30 6.77 16.03
CA GLY A 113 21.36 7.37 15.25
C GLY A 113 21.45 6.77 13.85
N ASN A 114 22.67 6.70 13.30
CA ASN A 114 22.92 6.21 11.95
C ASN A 114 22.29 4.83 11.69
N GLY A 115 21.73 4.68 10.51
CA GLY A 115 21.13 3.43 10.07
C GLY A 115 21.01 3.36 8.56
N TYR A 116 20.19 2.44 8.06
CA TYR A 116 19.93 2.32 6.64
C TYR A 116 18.64 1.53 6.38
N LEU A 117 18.11 1.70 5.19
CA LEU A 117 17.00 0.89 4.70
C LEU A 117 17.27 0.44 3.27
N ASP A 118 17.28 -0.86 3.05
CA ASP A 118 17.40 -1.44 1.71
C ASP A 118 16.00 -1.48 1.08
N VAL A 119 15.82 -0.74 -0.02
CA VAL A 119 14.55 -0.66 -0.74
C VAL A 119 14.65 -1.41 -2.06
N GLU A 120 13.57 -2.09 -2.43
CA GLU A 120 13.49 -2.84 -3.67
C GLU A 120 12.76 -2.00 -4.72
N LEU A 121 13.40 -1.81 -5.87
CA LEU A 121 12.86 -1.06 -7.00
C LEU A 121 12.03 -1.99 -7.91
N GLU A 122 11.30 -1.41 -8.87
CA GLU A 122 10.37 -2.16 -9.73
C GLU A 122 11.02 -3.31 -10.51
N ASP A 123 12.29 -3.18 -10.84
CA ASP A 123 13.05 -4.21 -11.57
C ASP A 123 13.75 -5.23 -10.65
N GLY A 124 13.50 -5.15 -9.33
CA GLY A 124 14.12 -6.01 -8.33
C GLY A 124 15.49 -5.54 -7.83
N THR A 125 16.01 -4.44 -8.36
CA THR A 125 17.26 -3.84 -7.86
C THR A 125 17.08 -3.39 -6.41
N ILE A 126 18.09 -3.66 -5.58
CA ILE A 126 18.11 -3.20 -4.19
C ILE A 126 18.97 -1.94 -4.11
N PHE A 127 18.41 -0.87 -3.55
CA PHE A 127 19.11 0.37 -3.31
C PHE A 127 19.16 0.64 -1.80
N ARG A 128 20.34 0.92 -1.26
CA ARG A 128 20.52 1.24 0.16
C ARG A 128 20.35 2.74 0.39
N VAL A 129 19.32 3.11 1.14
CA VAL A 129 19.07 4.49 1.57
C VAL A 129 19.72 4.68 2.94
N PRO A 130 20.71 5.57 3.05
CA PRO A 130 21.36 5.82 4.35
C PRO A 130 20.48 6.72 5.22
N ILE A 131 20.37 6.37 6.51
CA ILE A 131 19.57 7.12 7.49
C ILE A 131 20.54 7.81 8.45
N GLU A 132 20.30 9.09 8.68
CA GLU A 132 21.08 9.87 9.64
C GLU A 132 20.57 9.66 11.06
N ARG A 133 19.24 9.73 11.25
CA ARG A 133 18.62 9.56 12.56
C ARG A 133 17.12 9.33 12.41
N ALA A 134 16.53 8.83 13.49
CA ALA A 134 15.07 8.81 13.67
C ALA A 134 14.80 9.24 15.10
N HIS A 135 14.23 10.43 15.27
CA HIS A 135 14.07 11.04 16.59
C HIS A 135 12.61 11.27 16.92
N ILE A 136 12.32 11.32 18.22
CA ILE A 136 10.99 11.49 18.76
C ILE A 136 10.69 12.98 18.93
N GLU A 137 9.48 13.40 18.56
CA GLU A 137 9.01 14.76 18.82
C GLU A 137 7.50 14.76 18.99
N ASP A 138 6.92 15.86 19.47
CA ASP A 138 5.48 16.00 19.55
C ASP A 138 4.96 16.87 18.39
N ASP A 139 3.82 16.48 17.85
CA ASP A 139 3.23 17.20 16.70
C ASP A 139 2.64 18.55 17.13
N ALA A 140 2.48 19.45 16.17
CA ALA A 140 1.82 20.74 16.30
C ALA A 140 0.31 20.59 16.13
N GLY A 141 -0.45 21.61 16.51
CA GLY A 141 -1.88 21.69 16.24
C GLY A 141 -2.16 21.86 14.74
N LYS A 142 -3.43 21.96 14.41
CA LYS A 142 -3.87 22.12 13.03
C LYS A 142 -4.40 23.55 12.82
N ASN A 143 -3.87 24.24 11.83
CA ASN A 143 -4.37 25.55 11.39
C ASN A 143 -5.28 25.37 10.17
N THR A 144 -6.45 25.98 10.20
CA THR A 144 -7.36 26.04 9.05
C THR A 144 -7.54 27.53 8.70
N HIS A 145 -7.05 27.94 7.54
CA HIS A 145 -7.16 29.32 7.07
C HIS A 145 -8.48 29.52 6.33
N VAL A 146 -9.26 30.50 6.76
CA VAL A 146 -10.63 30.77 6.25
C VAL A 146 -10.60 32.05 5.42
N GLY A 147 -11.22 32.04 4.25
CA GLY A 147 -11.35 33.19 3.35
C GLY A 147 -10.29 33.29 2.26
N GLY A 148 -9.18 32.58 2.37
CA GLY A 148 -8.15 32.55 1.34
C GLY A 148 -8.50 31.60 0.19
N ALA A 149 -7.99 31.90 -1.00
CA ALA A 149 -8.32 31.13 -2.21
C ALA A 149 -7.80 29.67 -2.19
N ASP A 150 -6.66 29.41 -1.55
CA ASP A 150 -5.94 28.14 -1.66
C ASP A 150 -5.69 27.48 -0.29
N GLY A 151 -6.45 27.86 0.74
CA GLY A 151 -6.21 27.34 2.09
C GLY A 151 -4.92 27.82 2.73
N ARG A 152 -4.27 28.82 2.14
CA ARG A 152 -3.03 29.45 2.63
C ARG A 152 -3.37 30.63 3.53
N ILE A 153 -2.40 31.05 4.37
CA ILE A 153 -2.56 32.21 5.24
C ILE A 153 -2.70 33.52 4.44
N GLU A 154 -2.08 33.60 3.27
CA GLU A 154 -2.18 34.77 2.40
C GLU A 154 -3.63 34.98 1.93
N GLY A 155 -4.19 36.13 2.23
CA GLY A 155 -5.56 36.47 1.86
C GLY A 155 -6.61 35.84 2.77
N ALA A 156 -6.23 35.14 3.82
CA ALA A 156 -7.17 34.58 4.78
C ALA A 156 -7.71 35.67 5.71
N ASP A 157 -9.01 35.65 6.00
CA ASP A 157 -9.66 36.56 6.96
C ASP A 157 -9.26 36.25 8.38
N HIS A 158 -9.13 34.96 8.70
CA HIS A 158 -8.75 34.45 10.03
C HIS A 158 -8.32 33.00 9.94
N SER A 159 -7.76 32.48 11.03
CA SER A 159 -7.38 31.07 11.13
C SER A 159 -8.06 30.45 12.36
N LEU A 160 -8.56 29.22 12.15
CA LEU A 160 -9.07 28.40 13.23
C LEU A 160 -7.97 27.44 13.66
N VAL A 161 -7.70 27.35 14.95
CA VAL A 161 -6.64 26.50 15.49
C VAL A 161 -7.26 25.36 16.30
N ASP A 162 -6.94 24.13 15.91
CA ASP A 162 -7.37 22.91 16.62
C ASP A 162 -6.14 22.26 17.25
N TYR A 163 -6.10 22.19 18.57
CA TYR A 163 -4.99 21.62 19.32
C TYR A 163 -5.15 20.11 19.60
N ASN A 164 -6.16 19.45 19.05
CA ASN A 164 -6.32 17.99 19.25
C ASN A 164 -5.06 17.23 18.82
N ARG A 165 -4.42 17.64 17.72
CA ARG A 165 -3.18 17.02 17.25
C ARG A 165 -1.95 17.45 18.06
N ALA A 166 -1.96 18.65 18.68
CA ALA A 166 -0.81 19.15 19.44
C ALA A 166 -0.41 18.18 20.54
N GLY A 167 0.81 17.71 20.51
CA GLY A 167 1.34 16.75 21.49
C GLY A 167 1.21 15.28 21.09
N VAL A 168 0.63 14.98 19.93
CA VAL A 168 0.58 13.59 19.40
C VAL A 168 2.02 13.13 19.17
N PRO A 169 2.39 11.91 19.61
CA PRO A 169 3.77 11.42 19.38
C PRO A 169 4.07 11.30 17.89
N LEU A 170 5.22 11.81 17.50
CA LEU A 170 5.69 11.88 16.13
C LEU A 170 7.14 11.36 16.08
N ILE A 171 7.48 10.61 15.03
CA ILE A 171 8.87 10.28 14.74
C ILE A 171 9.24 10.94 13.41
N GLU A 172 10.37 11.65 13.42
CA GLU A 172 10.96 12.19 12.20
C GLU A 172 12.16 11.31 11.82
N ILE A 173 12.10 10.72 10.62
CA ILE A 173 13.18 9.91 10.03
C ILE A 173 13.90 10.77 9.01
N VAL A 174 15.19 11.03 9.23
CA VAL A 174 15.99 11.89 8.36
C VAL A 174 17.01 11.03 7.62
N THR A 175 17.00 11.07 6.29
CA THR A 175 18.03 10.40 5.50
C THR A 175 19.29 11.26 5.44
N LYS A 176 20.43 10.62 5.27
CA LYS A 176 21.62 11.31 4.78
C LYS A 176 21.37 11.67 3.30
N PRO A 177 22.18 12.57 2.71
CA PRO A 177 22.09 12.77 1.28
C PRO A 177 22.15 11.45 0.52
N ILE A 178 21.15 11.21 -0.32
CA ILE A 178 21.05 9.98 -1.13
C ILE A 178 21.80 10.26 -2.43
N GLU A 179 22.95 9.64 -2.56
CA GLU A 179 23.85 9.76 -3.71
C GLU A 179 23.72 8.52 -4.61
N GLY A 180 24.09 8.66 -5.87
CA GLY A 180 24.11 7.53 -6.81
C GLY A 180 22.73 7.11 -7.30
N ALA A 181 21.70 7.90 -7.02
CA ALA A 181 20.33 7.63 -7.46
C ALA A 181 20.16 7.85 -8.97
N GLY A 182 20.87 8.83 -9.53
CA GLY A 182 20.82 9.14 -10.95
C GLY A 182 19.39 9.42 -11.43
N ASP A 183 19.05 8.87 -12.59
CA ASP A 183 17.73 9.03 -13.19
C ASP A 183 16.62 8.28 -12.41
N ARG A 184 16.99 7.41 -11.46
CA ARG A 184 16.06 6.66 -10.63
C ARG A 184 15.71 7.36 -9.30
N ALA A 185 16.19 8.59 -9.08
CA ALA A 185 15.95 9.30 -7.81
C ALA A 185 14.47 9.36 -7.42
N PRO A 186 13.51 9.68 -8.31
CA PRO A 186 12.09 9.66 -7.96
C PRO A 186 11.60 8.26 -7.54
N GLU A 187 11.99 7.23 -8.27
CA GLU A 187 11.60 5.82 -7.99
C GLU A 187 12.14 5.38 -6.62
N ILE A 188 13.40 5.71 -6.32
CA ILE A 188 14.04 5.37 -5.04
C ILE A 188 13.29 6.03 -3.89
N ALA A 189 12.93 7.30 -4.01
CA ALA A 189 12.18 8.03 -2.98
C ALA A 189 10.79 7.40 -2.77
N GLY A 190 10.08 7.07 -3.85
CA GLY A 190 8.79 6.41 -3.77
C GLY A 190 8.88 5.03 -3.11
N ALA A 191 9.88 4.23 -3.48
CA ALA A 191 10.14 2.92 -2.90
C ALA A 191 10.47 3.02 -1.40
N TYR A 192 11.30 4.00 -1.02
CA TYR A 192 11.65 4.28 0.37
C TYR A 192 10.41 4.58 1.20
N MET A 193 9.56 5.49 0.72
CA MET A 193 8.36 5.89 1.46
C MET A 193 7.37 4.72 1.61
N ARG A 194 7.20 3.91 0.56
CA ARG A 194 6.37 2.69 0.64
C ARG A 194 6.94 1.70 1.65
N ALA A 195 8.27 1.52 1.66
CA ALA A 195 8.94 0.63 2.62
C ALA A 195 8.76 1.11 4.07
N ILE A 196 8.89 2.42 4.34
CA ILE A 196 8.62 2.99 5.67
C ILE A 196 7.17 2.71 6.08
N ARG A 197 6.19 3.00 5.20
CA ARG A 197 4.77 2.70 5.48
C ARG A 197 4.56 1.24 5.88
N ASP A 198 5.11 0.34 5.09
CA ASP A 198 4.94 -1.11 5.31
C ASP A 198 5.59 -1.53 6.64
N ILE A 199 6.76 -0.98 6.97
CA ILE A 199 7.47 -1.26 8.23
C ILE A 199 6.63 -0.79 9.42
N VAL A 200 6.17 0.47 9.43
CA VAL A 200 5.46 1.02 10.60
C VAL A 200 4.09 0.34 10.78
N ARG A 201 3.46 -0.12 9.71
CA ARG A 201 2.25 -0.94 9.78
C ARG A 201 2.56 -2.34 10.34
N ALA A 202 3.61 -2.99 9.84
CA ALA A 202 4.03 -4.33 10.33
C ALA A 202 4.39 -4.30 11.80
N LEU A 203 5.04 -3.23 12.27
CA LEU A 203 5.37 -3.01 13.67
C LEU A 203 4.14 -2.66 14.52
N ASN A 204 3.01 -2.33 13.88
CA ASN A 204 1.78 -1.86 14.53
C ASN A 204 2.02 -0.61 15.39
N ILE A 205 2.83 0.32 14.87
CA ILE A 205 3.19 1.56 15.59
C ILE A 205 2.55 2.81 14.95
N SER A 206 2.01 2.69 13.75
CA SER A 206 1.32 3.79 13.06
C SER A 206 0.32 3.22 12.04
N HIS A 207 -0.77 3.92 11.83
CA HIS A 207 -1.70 3.62 10.74
C HIS A 207 -1.12 3.99 9.38
N ALA A 208 -0.18 4.95 9.36
CA ALA A 208 0.55 5.42 8.18
C ALA A 208 -0.37 5.77 7.00
N ARG A 209 -1.46 6.48 7.30
CA ARG A 209 -2.42 6.98 6.30
C ARG A 209 -2.03 8.40 5.89
N MET A 210 -1.46 8.55 4.70
CA MET A 210 -1.00 9.86 4.21
C MET A 210 -2.18 10.84 4.06
N GLU A 211 -3.34 10.33 3.63
CA GLU A 211 -4.56 11.13 3.47
C GLU A 211 -5.12 11.67 4.80
N GLN A 212 -4.77 11.05 5.92
CA GLN A 212 -5.13 11.53 7.27
C GLN A 212 -4.01 12.35 7.93
N GLY A 213 -2.87 12.49 7.23
CA GLY A 213 -1.71 13.19 7.75
C GLY A 213 -0.86 12.40 8.74
N ASN A 214 -1.16 11.09 8.94
CA ASN A 214 -0.36 10.24 9.84
C ASN A 214 1.05 9.99 9.32
N MET A 215 1.29 10.26 8.04
CA MET A 215 2.59 10.11 7.41
C MET A 215 2.73 11.22 6.35
N ARG A 216 3.86 11.92 6.36
CA ARG A 216 4.15 12.97 5.39
C ARG A 216 5.66 13.06 5.18
N ALA A 217 6.06 13.67 4.08
CA ALA A 217 7.49 13.82 3.79
C ALA A 217 7.81 15.25 3.34
N ASP A 218 8.97 15.69 3.77
CA ASP A 218 9.64 16.87 3.23
C ASP A 218 10.75 16.37 2.31
N VAL A 219 10.80 16.91 1.10
CA VAL A 219 11.67 16.44 0.03
C VAL A 219 12.74 17.47 -0.26
N ASN A 220 14.00 17.08 -0.13
CA ASN A 220 15.15 17.92 -0.45
C ASN A 220 15.74 17.46 -1.79
N VAL A 221 16.02 18.42 -2.69
CA VAL A 221 16.63 18.15 -4.00
C VAL A 221 17.75 19.14 -4.25
N SER A 222 18.91 18.65 -4.67
CA SER A 222 20.00 19.47 -5.19
C SER A 222 20.62 18.78 -6.41
N LEU A 223 21.30 19.56 -7.24
CA LEU A 223 22.03 19.07 -8.41
C LEU A 223 23.49 19.49 -8.33
N ARG A 224 24.38 18.61 -8.78
CA ARG A 224 25.81 18.89 -8.98
C ARG A 224 26.22 18.41 -10.37
N ASN A 225 27.37 18.89 -10.87
CA ASN A 225 27.79 18.51 -12.24
C ASN A 225 28.25 17.05 -12.32
N SER A 226 28.86 16.52 -11.26
CA SER A 226 29.31 15.14 -11.22
C SER A 226 29.31 14.60 -9.80
N PRO A 227 29.31 13.26 -9.60
CA PRO A 227 29.38 12.66 -8.27
C PRO A 227 30.59 13.05 -7.42
N SER A 228 31.67 13.54 -8.04
CA SER A 228 32.87 13.98 -7.32
C SER A 228 32.81 15.45 -6.88
N ASP A 229 31.82 16.21 -7.35
CA ASP A 229 31.69 17.63 -7.00
C ASP A 229 30.99 17.79 -5.65
N PRO A 230 31.22 18.91 -4.97
CA PRO A 230 30.45 19.25 -3.77
C PRO A 230 28.95 19.30 -4.05
N PHE A 231 28.16 19.09 -3.00
CA PHE A 231 26.70 19.18 -3.11
C PHE A 231 26.28 20.58 -3.57
N GLY A 232 25.31 20.62 -4.45
CA GLY A 232 24.67 21.88 -4.87
C GLY A 232 23.74 22.43 -3.78
N THR A 233 23.27 23.65 -3.99
CA THR A 233 22.26 24.26 -3.11
C THR A 233 20.96 23.48 -3.23
N ARG A 234 20.40 23.07 -2.08
CA ARG A 234 19.14 22.30 -2.06
C ARG A 234 17.92 23.23 -1.94
N SER A 235 16.85 22.81 -2.56
CA SER A 235 15.50 23.32 -2.27
C SER A 235 14.75 22.25 -1.48
N GLU A 236 13.89 22.68 -0.56
CA GLU A 236 13.08 21.79 0.28
C GLU A 236 11.61 21.97 -0.07
N THR A 237 10.93 20.91 -0.45
CA THR A 237 9.48 20.93 -0.69
C THR A 237 8.78 20.28 0.49
N LYS A 238 7.93 21.05 1.16
CA LYS A 238 7.29 20.66 2.43
C LYS A 238 5.96 19.93 2.24
N ASN A 239 5.67 19.03 3.17
CA ASN A 239 4.37 18.38 3.39
C ASN A 239 3.83 17.68 2.14
N VAL A 240 4.67 16.92 1.46
CA VAL A 240 4.21 16.10 0.34
C VAL A 240 3.53 14.86 0.94
N ASN A 241 2.24 14.69 0.68
CA ASN A 241 1.39 13.72 1.36
C ASN A 241 0.85 12.62 0.43
N SER A 242 1.59 12.29 -0.63
CA SER A 242 1.29 11.12 -1.47
C SER A 242 2.59 10.57 -2.07
N PHE A 243 2.64 9.25 -2.27
CA PHE A 243 3.82 8.59 -2.86
C PHE A 243 4.10 9.14 -4.27
N ARG A 244 3.04 9.28 -5.07
CA ARG A 244 3.13 9.83 -6.42
C ARG A 244 3.55 11.30 -6.40
N GLY A 245 3.05 12.06 -5.43
CA GLY A 245 3.44 13.46 -5.22
C GLY A 245 4.93 13.59 -4.95
N ILE A 246 5.49 12.69 -4.13
CA ILE A 246 6.94 12.69 -3.81
C ILE A 246 7.76 12.46 -5.09
N GLU A 247 7.41 11.43 -5.87
CA GLU A 247 8.10 11.12 -7.12
C GLU A 247 8.04 12.30 -8.10
N LYS A 248 6.86 12.91 -8.25
CA LYS A 248 6.65 14.03 -9.16
C LYS A 248 7.34 15.32 -8.69
N THR A 249 7.36 15.55 -7.37
CA THR A 249 8.08 16.67 -6.78
C THR A 249 9.57 16.59 -7.14
N ILE A 250 10.17 15.42 -6.97
CA ILE A 250 11.59 15.21 -7.29
C ILE A 250 11.83 15.43 -8.78
N GLN A 251 10.98 14.85 -9.64
CA GLN A 251 11.09 15.05 -11.09
C GLN A 251 11.00 16.53 -11.47
N TYR A 252 10.04 17.24 -10.87
CA TYR A 252 9.84 18.68 -11.15
C TYR A 252 11.06 19.50 -10.72
N GLU A 253 11.53 19.27 -9.48
CA GLU A 253 12.67 20.03 -8.94
C GLU A 253 13.96 19.76 -9.72
N ILE A 254 14.22 18.53 -10.12
CA ILE A 254 15.38 18.20 -10.98
C ILE A 254 15.28 18.98 -12.30
N ARG A 255 14.12 19.00 -12.92
CA ARG A 255 13.89 19.70 -14.21
C ARG A 255 14.03 21.21 -14.06
N ARG A 256 13.49 21.77 -12.97
CA ARG A 256 13.54 23.20 -12.67
C ARG A 256 14.97 23.66 -12.40
N GLN A 257 15.65 22.99 -11.49
CA GLN A 257 17.03 23.34 -11.12
C GLN A 257 17.97 23.17 -12.30
N ALA A 258 17.82 22.11 -13.09
CA ALA A 258 18.64 21.90 -14.30
C ALA A 258 18.47 23.02 -15.32
N ALA A 259 17.26 23.52 -15.51
CA ALA A 259 17.02 24.65 -16.41
C ALA A 259 17.74 25.92 -15.92
N ILE A 260 17.63 26.26 -14.64
CA ILE A 260 18.27 27.43 -14.03
C ILE A 260 19.80 27.34 -14.15
N LEU A 261 20.37 26.20 -13.71
CA LEU A 261 21.82 25.98 -13.72
C LEU A 261 22.40 26.00 -15.15
N SER A 262 21.64 25.46 -16.11
CA SER A 262 22.09 25.42 -17.52
C SER A 262 22.15 26.80 -18.15
N GLU A 263 21.44 27.79 -17.62
CA GLU A 263 21.46 29.18 -18.07
C GLU A 263 22.44 30.04 -17.26
N GLY A 264 23.22 29.43 -16.36
CA GLY A 264 24.18 30.14 -15.52
C GLY A 264 23.54 30.81 -14.30
N GLY A 265 22.29 30.47 -13.98
CA GLY A 265 21.61 30.97 -12.79
C GLY A 265 22.01 30.19 -11.52
N GLU A 266 21.54 30.65 -10.38
CA GLU A 266 21.83 30.05 -9.08
C GLU A 266 20.55 29.54 -8.43
N ILE A 267 20.67 28.42 -7.68
CA ILE A 267 19.56 27.87 -6.90
C ILE A 267 19.56 28.54 -5.52
N LEU A 268 18.38 29.00 -5.11
CA LEU A 268 18.20 29.58 -3.78
C LEU A 268 17.87 28.48 -2.78
N GLN A 269 18.42 28.59 -1.59
CA GLN A 269 18.03 27.72 -0.48
C GLN A 269 16.68 28.20 0.06
N GLU A 270 15.61 27.57 -0.40
CA GLU A 270 14.25 28.00 -0.11
C GLU A 270 13.34 26.82 0.24
N THR A 271 12.28 27.12 0.97
CA THR A 271 11.15 26.21 1.16
C THR A 271 10.19 26.40 -0.01
N ARG A 272 9.74 25.30 -0.58
CA ARG A 272 8.75 25.28 -1.66
C ARG A 272 7.53 24.45 -1.21
N HIS A 273 6.45 24.56 -1.95
CA HIS A 273 5.22 23.82 -1.69
C HIS A 273 4.76 23.13 -2.97
N TRP A 274 4.42 21.84 -2.86
CA TRP A 274 3.90 21.06 -3.99
C TRP A 274 2.42 21.36 -4.17
N ASP A 275 2.00 21.59 -5.39
CA ASP A 275 0.59 21.74 -5.78
C ASP A 275 0.18 20.55 -6.63
N GLU A 276 -0.71 19.72 -6.10
CA GLU A 276 -1.14 18.49 -6.75
C GLU A 276 -1.97 18.74 -8.02
N ALA A 277 -2.71 19.85 -8.05
CA ALA A 277 -3.58 20.17 -9.20
C ALA A 277 -2.77 20.63 -10.42
N SER A 278 -1.80 21.53 -10.21
CA SER A 278 -0.93 22.03 -11.29
C SER A 278 0.29 21.14 -11.54
N GLN A 279 0.61 20.21 -10.63
CA GLN A 279 1.81 19.35 -10.67
C GLN A 279 3.10 20.17 -10.73
N THR A 280 3.15 21.25 -9.93
CA THR A 280 4.29 22.16 -9.85
C THR A 280 4.67 22.44 -8.40
N THR A 281 5.90 22.93 -8.18
CA THR A 281 6.25 23.52 -6.89
C THR A 281 6.20 25.04 -7.00
N ALA A 282 5.84 25.70 -5.92
CA ALA A 282 5.87 27.16 -5.82
C ALA A 282 6.82 27.59 -4.71
N GLY A 283 7.61 28.61 -4.96
CA GLY A 283 8.53 29.19 -3.98
C GLY A 283 7.78 29.76 -2.78
N GLY A 284 8.31 29.48 -1.60
CA GLY A 284 7.82 30.03 -0.34
C GLY A 284 8.89 30.93 0.30
N ARG A 285 9.08 30.73 1.59
CA ARG A 285 10.04 31.51 2.39
C ARG A 285 11.48 31.08 2.11
N VAL A 286 12.39 32.05 1.97
CA VAL A 286 13.83 31.76 1.99
C VAL A 286 14.19 31.23 3.38
N LYS A 287 14.92 30.13 3.42
CA LYS A 287 15.17 29.40 4.66
C LYS A 287 16.15 30.14 5.57
N SER A 288 15.78 30.27 6.85
CA SER A 288 16.70 30.73 7.90
C SER A 288 17.44 29.52 8.50
N ASP A 289 18.62 29.76 9.02
CA ASP A 289 19.50 28.72 9.54
C ASP A 289 18.94 28.04 10.80
N ALA A 290 19.42 26.82 11.09
CA ALA A 290 19.04 26.03 12.26
C ALA A 290 19.27 26.76 13.59
N ASP A 291 20.19 27.69 13.62
CA ASP A 291 20.49 28.53 14.79
C ASP A 291 19.30 29.39 15.24
N ASP A 292 18.34 29.65 14.37
CA ASP A 292 17.12 30.40 14.71
C ASP A 292 16.25 29.66 15.72
N TYR A 293 16.32 28.32 15.78
CA TYR A 293 15.52 27.52 16.71
C TYR A 293 16.08 27.52 18.13
N ARG A 294 17.33 27.91 18.32
CA ARG A 294 17.97 28.05 19.66
C ARG A 294 17.72 26.82 20.53
N TYR A 295 18.03 25.63 19.99
CA TYR A 295 17.85 24.36 20.70
C TYR A 295 18.57 24.37 22.04
N PHE A 296 17.91 23.83 23.08
CA PHE A 296 18.53 23.54 24.38
C PHE A 296 17.83 22.34 25.01
N PRO A 297 18.56 21.57 25.89
CA PRO A 297 17.93 20.43 26.56
C PRO A 297 16.70 20.85 27.35
N ASP A 298 15.60 20.06 27.23
CA ASP A 298 14.39 20.36 27.99
C ASP A 298 14.64 20.19 29.50
N PRO A 299 14.50 21.24 30.30
CA PRO A 299 14.81 21.16 31.72
C PRO A 299 13.77 20.38 32.54
N ASP A 300 12.60 20.14 31.99
CA ASP A 300 11.50 19.43 32.65
C ASP A 300 11.53 17.92 32.40
N LEU A 301 12.40 17.45 31.50
CA LEU A 301 12.48 16.06 31.08
C LEU A 301 13.89 15.51 31.38
N VAL A 302 13.95 14.44 32.17
CA VAL A 302 15.21 13.76 32.44
C VAL A 302 15.70 12.99 31.21
N MET A 303 16.98 12.73 31.14
CA MET A 303 17.55 11.88 30.09
C MET A 303 16.92 10.48 30.13
N LEU A 304 16.66 9.93 28.97
CA LEU A 304 16.18 8.56 28.85
C LEU A 304 17.37 7.61 28.87
N HIS A 305 17.37 6.65 29.78
CA HIS A 305 18.32 5.56 29.82
C HIS A 305 17.72 4.33 29.17
N ILE A 306 18.19 3.96 27.99
CA ILE A 306 17.73 2.81 27.22
C ILE A 306 18.76 1.68 27.41
N THR A 307 18.42 0.72 28.26
CA THR A 307 19.36 -0.36 28.59
C THR A 307 19.44 -1.38 27.45
N LYS A 308 20.54 -2.11 27.41
CA LYS A 308 20.73 -3.21 26.44
C LYS A 308 19.65 -4.28 26.60
N GLU A 309 19.30 -4.57 27.86
CA GLU A 309 18.24 -5.53 28.18
C GLU A 309 16.90 -5.11 27.55
N HIS A 310 16.56 -3.83 27.65
CA HIS A 310 15.33 -3.29 27.08
C HIS A 310 15.35 -3.35 25.53
N ILE A 311 16.50 -3.06 24.93
CA ILE A 311 16.66 -3.19 23.45
C ILE A 311 16.43 -4.66 23.04
N GLU A 312 17.00 -5.63 23.78
CA GLU A 312 16.79 -7.05 23.46
C GLU A 312 15.32 -7.48 23.67
N GLU A 313 14.61 -6.92 24.66
CA GLU A 313 13.18 -7.13 24.84
C GLU A 313 12.40 -6.64 23.62
N MET A 314 12.69 -5.44 23.13
CA MET A 314 12.04 -4.88 21.95
C MET A 314 12.35 -5.70 20.70
N LYS A 315 13.59 -6.14 20.56
CA LYS A 315 14.05 -6.98 19.45
C LYS A 315 13.31 -8.33 19.43
N ALA A 316 13.09 -8.93 20.60
CA ALA A 316 12.35 -10.19 20.73
C ALA A 316 10.86 -10.06 20.33
N GLN A 317 10.33 -8.86 20.38
CA GLN A 317 8.96 -8.55 19.99
C GLN A 317 8.81 -8.17 18.50
N MET A 318 9.93 -8.06 17.77
CA MET A 318 9.88 -7.65 16.37
C MET A 318 9.17 -8.70 15.51
N PRO A 319 8.18 -8.30 14.71
CA PRO A 319 7.58 -9.22 13.76
C PRO A 319 8.53 -9.46 12.57
N GLU A 320 8.15 -10.41 11.72
CA GLU A 320 8.83 -10.60 10.44
C GLU A 320 8.71 -9.29 9.61
N MET A 321 9.82 -8.81 9.07
CA MET A 321 9.80 -7.56 8.31
C MET A 321 9.13 -7.73 6.94
N PRO A 322 8.49 -6.67 6.42
CA PRO A 322 7.67 -6.78 5.21
C PRO A 322 8.38 -7.39 4.00
N ARG A 323 9.62 -7.04 3.74
CA ARG A 323 10.38 -7.58 2.61
C ARG A 323 10.63 -9.09 2.79
N GLU A 324 11.02 -9.51 3.98
CA GLU A 324 11.24 -10.92 4.32
C GLU A 324 9.95 -11.72 4.18
N ARG A 325 8.85 -11.18 4.72
CA ARG A 325 7.52 -11.75 4.61
C ARG A 325 7.08 -11.92 3.15
N ARG A 326 7.25 -10.87 2.32
CA ARG A 326 6.91 -10.95 0.90
C ARG A 326 7.70 -12.06 0.20
N ASN A 327 9.00 -12.13 0.46
CA ASN A 327 9.86 -13.14 -0.16
C ASN A 327 9.47 -14.56 0.28
N ARG A 328 9.18 -14.75 1.56
CA ARG A 328 8.72 -16.05 2.08
C ARG A 328 7.40 -16.45 1.43
N LEU A 329 6.40 -15.57 1.46
CA LEU A 329 5.06 -15.85 0.92
C LEU A 329 5.12 -16.09 -0.60
N LYS A 330 5.91 -15.31 -1.32
CA LYS A 330 6.14 -15.52 -2.75
C LYS A 330 6.65 -16.95 -3.03
N GLY A 331 7.63 -17.40 -2.24
CA GLY A 331 8.18 -18.76 -2.35
C GLY A 331 7.17 -19.83 -1.97
N GLU A 332 6.47 -19.67 -0.86
CA GLU A 332 5.46 -20.62 -0.37
C GLU A 332 4.28 -20.76 -1.35
N TRP A 333 3.86 -19.65 -1.95
CA TRP A 333 2.70 -19.61 -2.85
C TRP A 333 3.05 -19.97 -4.30
N GLY A 334 4.36 -19.97 -4.65
CA GLY A 334 4.83 -20.21 -6.00
C GLY A 334 4.47 -19.07 -6.96
N PHE A 335 4.30 -17.86 -6.44
CA PHE A 335 3.94 -16.69 -7.25
C PHE A 335 5.19 -16.11 -7.95
N ASN A 336 5.01 -15.58 -9.14
CA ASN A 336 6.03 -14.79 -9.82
C ASN A 336 5.97 -13.32 -9.34
N ASP A 337 6.92 -12.49 -9.79
CA ASP A 337 7.02 -11.08 -9.35
C ASP A 337 5.78 -10.27 -9.72
N LEU A 338 5.21 -10.53 -10.90
CA LEU A 338 4.00 -9.83 -11.35
C LEU A 338 2.81 -10.16 -10.44
N GLU A 339 2.61 -11.43 -10.15
CA GLU A 339 1.53 -11.88 -9.27
C GLU A 339 1.66 -11.28 -7.87
N MET A 340 2.89 -11.27 -7.32
CA MET A 340 3.13 -10.69 -6.00
C MET A 340 2.90 -9.18 -6.01
N ARG A 341 3.33 -8.50 -7.07
CA ARG A 341 3.08 -7.05 -7.24
C ARG A 341 1.58 -6.75 -7.31
N ASP A 342 0.81 -7.57 -8.02
CA ASP A 342 -0.66 -7.40 -8.10
C ASP A 342 -1.30 -7.50 -6.71
N VAL A 343 -0.86 -8.45 -5.89
CA VAL A 343 -1.32 -8.63 -4.50
C VAL A 343 -1.00 -7.38 -3.66
N LEU A 344 0.22 -6.87 -3.78
CA LEU A 344 0.68 -5.69 -3.01
C LEU A 344 -0.07 -4.43 -3.45
N ASN A 345 -0.26 -4.25 -4.76
CA ASN A 345 -0.98 -3.09 -5.30
C ASN A 345 -2.46 -3.07 -4.89
N ALA A 346 -3.04 -4.25 -4.69
CA ALA A 346 -4.43 -4.39 -4.22
C ALA A 346 -4.54 -4.25 -2.68
N ASP A 347 -3.43 -4.08 -1.97
CA ASP A 347 -3.34 -4.08 -0.50
C ASP A 347 -3.98 -5.35 0.10
N ALA A 348 -3.77 -6.49 -0.57
CA ALA A 348 -4.45 -7.76 -0.28
C ALA A 348 -3.55 -8.82 0.39
N LEU A 349 -2.31 -8.46 0.77
CA LEU A 349 -1.35 -9.45 1.27
C LEU A 349 -1.84 -10.15 2.54
N ASP A 350 -2.34 -9.38 3.50
CA ASP A 350 -2.85 -9.90 4.77
C ASP A 350 -4.07 -10.81 4.52
N LEU A 351 -4.99 -10.35 3.69
CA LEU A 351 -6.21 -11.10 3.34
C LEU A 351 -5.87 -12.44 2.66
N LEU A 352 -4.90 -12.43 1.73
CA LEU A 352 -4.45 -13.66 1.07
C LEU A 352 -3.79 -14.61 2.07
N GLU A 353 -2.86 -14.10 2.88
CA GLU A 353 -2.16 -14.94 3.86
C GLU A 353 -3.14 -15.60 4.84
N ASP A 354 -4.11 -14.83 5.34
CA ASP A 354 -5.11 -15.35 6.28
C ASP A 354 -6.08 -16.35 5.60
N THR A 355 -6.41 -16.12 4.33
CA THR A 355 -7.24 -17.05 3.55
C THR A 355 -6.49 -18.39 3.34
N VAL A 356 -5.20 -18.32 3.04
CA VAL A 356 -4.36 -19.53 2.90
C VAL A 356 -4.21 -20.24 4.24
N LYS A 357 -4.00 -19.51 5.34
CA LYS A 357 -3.96 -20.10 6.70
C LYS A 357 -5.29 -20.79 7.05
N ALA A 358 -6.41 -20.27 6.54
CA ALA A 358 -7.74 -20.86 6.74
C ALA A 358 -7.99 -22.08 5.84
N GLY A 359 -7.04 -22.44 4.96
CA GLY A 359 -7.06 -23.69 4.19
C GLY A 359 -7.27 -23.57 2.69
N ALA A 360 -7.34 -22.36 2.14
CA ALA A 360 -7.46 -22.16 0.69
C ALA A 360 -6.11 -22.29 0.00
N SER A 361 -6.11 -22.56 -1.30
CA SER A 361 -4.91 -22.41 -2.12
C SER A 361 -4.59 -20.93 -2.35
N ALA A 362 -3.32 -20.59 -2.50
CA ALA A 362 -2.91 -19.19 -2.75
C ALA A 362 -3.52 -18.67 -4.07
N SER A 363 -3.58 -19.49 -5.11
CA SER A 363 -4.18 -19.10 -6.39
C SER A 363 -5.71 -18.90 -6.29
N GLY A 364 -6.39 -19.72 -5.48
CA GLY A 364 -7.82 -19.56 -5.18
C GLY A 364 -8.08 -18.26 -4.41
N ALA A 365 -7.31 -18.02 -3.35
CA ALA A 365 -7.39 -16.78 -2.57
C ALA A 365 -7.18 -15.55 -3.48
N LYS A 366 -6.13 -15.58 -4.30
CA LYS A 366 -5.83 -14.49 -5.25
C LYS A 366 -7.00 -14.27 -6.22
N LYS A 367 -7.56 -15.34 -6.79
CA LYS A 367 -8.71 -15.27 -7.72
C LYS A 367 -9.88 -14.49 -7.10
N TRP A 368 -10.20 -14.77 -5.83
CA TRP A 368 -11.32 -14.11 -5.14
C TRP A 368 -10.99 -12.68 -4.77
N TRP A 369 -9.87 -12.46 -4.04
CA TRP A 369 -9.55 -11.13 -3.51
C TRP A 369 -9.21 -10.12 -4.62
N LEU A 370 -8.45 -10.53 -5.64
CA LEU A 370 -8.07 -9.62 -6.73
C LEU A 370 -9.09 -9.58 -7.88
N GLY A 371 -10.06 -10.49 -7.89
CA GLY A 371 -11.10 -10.57 -8.90
C GLY A 371 -12.45 -10.05 -8.44
N GLU A 372 -13.30 -10.94 -8.01
CA GLU A 372 -14.70 -10.66 -7.65
C GLU A 372 -14.82 -9.65 -6.49
N LEU A 373 -14.02 -9.83 -5.43
CA LEU A 373 -14.08 -9.00 -4.24
C LEU A 373 -13.50 -7.59 -4.49
N SER A 374 -12.42 -7.50 -5.26
CA SER A 374 -11.84 -6.20 -5.66
C SER A 374 -12.85 -5.40 -6.49
N ARG A 375 -13.55 -6.06 -7.42
CA ARG A 375 -14.61 -5.41 -8.20
C ARG A 375 -15.74 -4.89 -7.30
N GLU A 376 -16.14 -5.69 -6.31
CA GLU A 376 -17.21 -5.32 -5.37
C GLU A 376 -16.79 -4.15 -4.48
N ALA A 377 -15.55 -4.16 -3.97
CA ALA A 377 -14.99 -3.07 -3.17
C ALA A 377 -14.98 -1.76 -3.97
N ASN A 378 -14.50 -1.83 -5.21
CA ASN A 378 -14.48 -0.66 -6.11
C ASN A 378 -15.89 -0.12 -6.38
N ASN A 379 -16.87 -0.99 -6.61
CA ASN A 379 -18.26 -0.59 -6.83
C ASN A 379 -18.85 0.13 -5.63
N LYS A 380 -18.47 -0.28 -4.42
CA LYS A 380 -18.95 0.31 -3.16
C LYS A 380 -18.09 1.50 -2.70
N GLY A 381 -16.93 1.71 -3.32
CA GLY A 381 -15.99 2.77 -2.93
C GLY A 381 -15.35 2.52 -1.56
N VAL A 382 -15.09 1.26 -1.22
CA VAL A 382 -14.51 0.85 0.07
C VAL A 382 -13.23 0.02 -0.18
N SER A 383 -12.42 -0.16 0.87
CA SER A 383 -11.26 -1.06 0.80
C SER A 383 -11.70 -2.53 0.86
N LEU A 384 -10.81 -3.44 0.47
CA LEU A 384 -11.07 -4.89 0.55
C LEU A 384 -11.39 -5.33 1.99
N GLU A 385 -10.69 -4.77 2.96
CA GLU A 385 -10.86 -5.08 4.39
C GLU A 385 -12.22 -4.67 4.93
N GLU A 386 -12.86 -3.68 4.30
CA GLU A 386 -14.17 -3.16 4.74
C GLU A 386 -15.34 -3.98 4.18
N LEU A 387 -15.08 -4.92 3.29
CA LEU A 387 -16.12 -5.80 2.77
C LEU A 387 -16.64 -6.74 3.88
N PRO A 388 -17.96 -6.98 3.96
CA PRO A 388 -18.52 -7.88 4.97
C PRO A 388 -18.34 -9.36 4.59
N ILE A 389 -17.09 -9.77 4.37
CA ILE A 389 -16.68 -11.16 4.10
C ILE A 389 -15.28 -11.35 4.69
N THR A 390 -15.07 -12.49 5.33
CA THR A 390 -13.79 -12.76 6.02
C THR A 390 -12.89 -13.68 5.19
N PRO A 391 -11.57 -13.71 5.46
CA PRO A 391 -10.69 -14.73 4.89
C PRO A 391 -11.17 -16.18 5.11
N ALA A 392 -11.78 -16.47 6.27
CA ALA A 392 -12.33 -17.78 6.56
C ALA A 392 -13.50 -18.12 5.64
N ASP A 393 -14.37 -17.15 5.35
CA ASP A 393 -15.48 -17.35 4.40
C ASP A 393 -14.97 -17.66 3.00
N VAL A 394 -13.95 -16.94 2.55
CA VAL A 394 -13.35 -17.17 1.22
C VAL A 394 -12.72 -18.57 1.17
N ALA A 395 -12.04 -18.98 2.23
CA ALA A 395 -11.45 -20.32 2.33
C ALA A 395 -12.54 -21.41 2.32
N GLU A 396 -13.67 -21.18 3.00
CA GLU A 396 -14.80 -22.09 2.99
C GLU A 396 -15.41 -22.24 1.59
N VAL A 397 -15.57 -21.15 0.85
CA VAL A 397 -16.03 -21.18 -0.55
C VAL A 397 -15.08 -22.01 -1.42
N GLU A 398 -13.76 -21.79 -1.30
CA GLU A 398 -12.76 -22.57 -2.04
C GLU A 398 -12.82 -24.06 -1.69
N LYS A 399 -13.04 -24.39 -0.42
CA LYS A 399 -13.22 -25.77 0.03
C LYS A 399 -14.47 -26.40 -0.59
N LEU A 400 -15.60 -25.67 -0.61
CA LEU A 400 -16.85 -26.16 -1.22
C LEU A 400 -16.66 -26.41 -2.74
N ILE A 401 -15.84 -25.59 -3.42
CA ILE A 401 -15.49 -25.82 -4.83
C ILE A 401 -14.62 -27.10 -4.95
N ALA A 402 -13.59 -27.22 -4.12
CA ALA A 402 -12.67 -28.37 -4.14
C ALA A 402 -13.40 -29.69 -3.85
N ASP A 403 -14.40 -29.67 -2.95
CA ASP A 403 -15.24 -30.81 -2.61
C ASP A 403 -16.27 -31.14 -3.70
N GLY A 404 -16.35 -30.33 -4.77
CA GLY A 404 -17.31 -30.53 -5.85
C GLY A 404 -18.75 -30.14 -5.50
N LYS A 405 -18.95 -29.47 -4.37
CA LYS A 405 -20.29 -29.03 -3.92
C LYS A 405 -20.76 -27.77 -4.65
N LEU A 406 -19.83 -26.95 -5.10
CA LEU A 406 -20.10 -25.72 -5.84
C LEU A 406 -19.29 -25.70 -7.13
N ASN A 407 -19.89 -25.17 -8.20
CA ASN A 407 -19.16 -24.75 -9.39
C ASN A 407 -18.90 -23.24 -9.31
N ASP A 408 -18.12 -22.67 -10.25
CA ASP A 408 -17.75 -21.24 -10.25
C ASP A 408 -18.98 -20.31 -10.16
N LYS A 409 -20.07 -20.65 -10.83
CA LYS A 409 -21.28 -19.83 -10.83
C LYS A 409 -21.96 -19.82 -9.47
N LEU A 410 -22.14 -21.01 -8.88
CA LEU A 410 -22.74 -21.16 -7.54
C LEU A 410 -21.86 -20.53 -6.47
N ALA A 411 -20.53 -20.65 -6.60
CA ALA A 411 -19.58 -20.02 -5.68
C ALA A 411 -19.72 -18.49 -5.70
N LYS A 412 -19.87 -17.88 -6.89
CA LYS A 412 -20.11 -16.42 -7.01
C LYS A 412 -21.42 -16.01 -6.35
N GLN A 413 -22.47 -16.82 -6.52
CA GLN A 413 -23.76 -16.58 -5.87
C GLN A 413 -23.65 -16.71 -4.35
N THR A 414 -22.86 -17.68 -3.86
CA THR A 414 -22.60 -17.86 -2.43
C THR A 414 -21.88 -16.64 -1.87
N VAL A 415 -20.81 -16.17 -2.53
CA VAL A 415 -20.07 -14.96 -2.13
C VAL A 415 -21.01 -13.74 -2.12
N ALA A 416 -21.87 -13.59 -3.14
CA ALA A 416 -22.86 -12.50 -3.18
C ALA A 416 -23.83 -12.56 -2.00
N GLY A 417 -24.27 -13.73 -1.60
CA GLY A 417 -25.13 -13.93 -0.42
C GLY A 417 -24.41 -13.53 0.89
N VAL A 418 -23.14 -13.93 1.04
CA VAL A 418 -22.33 -13.54 2.20
C VAL A 418 -22.19 -12.01 2.26
N LEU A 419 -21.85 -11.38 1.13
CA LEU A 419 -21.72 -9.92 1.02
C LEU A 419 -23.04 -9.19 1.28
N ALA A 420 -24.18 -9.86 1.07
CA ALA A 420 -25.52 -9.34 1.40
C ALA A 420 -25.92 -9.57 2.87
N GLY A 421 -25.05 -10.21 3.65
CA GLY A 421 -25.32 -10.48 5.06
C GLY A 421 -26.26 -11.65 5.33
N GLU A 422 -26.37 -12.59 4.37
CA GLU A 422 -27.27 -13.75 4.49
C GLU A 422 -26.72 -14.88 5.39
N GLY A 423 -25.47 -14.75 5.83
CA GLY A 423 -24.81 -15.70 6.71
C GLY A 423 -23.47 -16.18 6.17
N THR A 424 -22.93 -17.25 6.75
CA THR A 424 -21.68 -17.89 6.31
C THR A 424 -21.90 -18.59 4.96
N PRO A 425 -20.85 -18.93 4.22
CA PRO A 425 -20.98 -19.64 2.94
C PRO A 425 -21.86 -20.90 3.04
N ASP A 426 -21.67 -21.72 4.08
CA ASP A 426 -22.47 -22.95 4.28
C ASP A 426 -23.96 -22.62 4.52
N GLU A 427 -24.25 -21.57 5.28
CA GLU A 427 -25.63 -21.10 5.52
C GLU A 427 -26.29 -20.61 4.24
N VAL A 428 -25.57 -19.84 3.42
CA VAL A 428 -26.05 -19.34 2.12
C VAL A 428 -26.35 -20.53 1.18
N VAL A 429 -25.43 -21.50 1.12
CA VAL A 429 -25.59 -22.73 0.30
C VAL A 429 -26.86 -23.48 0.71
N LYS A 430 -27.09 -23.67 2.01
CA LYS A 430 -28.27 -24.36 2.55
C LYS A 430 -29.56 -23.59 2.27
N LYS A 431 -29.53 -22.28 2.51
CA LYS A 431 -30.67 -21.37 2.33
C LYS A 431 -31.18 -21.38 0.88
N HIS A 432 -30.27 -21.36 -0.09
CA HIS A 432 -30.61 -21.31 -1.51
C HIS A 432 -30.64 -22.70 -2.18
N GLY A 433 -30.29 -23.75 -1.45
CA GLY A 433 -30.25 -25.11 -1.97
C GLY A 433 -29.22 -25.28 -3.10
N PHE A 434 -28.10 -24.58 -3.02
CA PHE A 434 -27.05 -24.66 -4.04
C PHE A 434 -26.39 -26.05 -3.98
N GLN A 435 -26.43 -26.75 -5.11
CA GLN A 435 -25.82 -28.08 -5.22
C GLN A 435 -25.44 -28.31 -6.68
N VAL A 436 -24.26 -28.84 -6.91
CA VAL A 436 -23.86 -29.26 -8.25
C VAL A 436 -24.66 -30.52 -8.61
N VAL A 437 -25.37 -30.48 -9.73
CA VAL A 437 -26.08 -31.66 -10.23
C VAL A 437 -25.04 -32.63 -10.79
N SER A 438 -24.77 -33.67 -10.02
CA SER A 438 -23.86 -34.77 -10.37
C SER A 438 -24.59 -36.06 -10.77
N ASP A 439 -25.93 -36.01 -10.79
CA ASP A 439 -26.74 -37.15 -11.26
C ASP A 439 -26.59 -37.25 -12.78
N ASP A 440 -25.82 -38.23 -13.24
CA ASP A 440 -25.55 -38.48 -14.66
C ASP A 440 -26.86 -38.62 -15.46
N GLY A 441 -27.91 -39.23 -14.89
CA GLY A 441 -29.20 -39.38 -15.54
C GLY A 441 -29.93 -38.04 -15.79
N ALA A 442 -29.96 -37.16 -14.79
CA ALA A 442 -30.59 -35.84 -14.92
C ALA A 442 -29.80 -34.94 -15.91
N LEU A 443 -28.46 -35.06 -15.83
CA LEU A 443 -27.56 -34.29 -16.70
C LEU A 443 -27.66 -34.78 -18.16
N GLU A 444 -27.70 -36.09 -18.38
CA GLU A 444 -27.90 -36.70 -19.71
C GLU A 444 -29.21 -36.25 -20.33
N LYS A 445 -30.28 -36.25 -19.54
CA LYS A 445 -31.59 -35.77 -20.01
C LYS A 445 -31.56 -34.31 -20.46
N ALA A 446 -30.96 -33.44 -19.65
CA ALA A 446 -30.79 -32.01 -19.97
C ALA A 446 -29.93 -31.82 -21.23
N VAL A 447 -28.89 -32.64 -21.41
CA VAL A 447 -28.07 -32.61 -22.64
C VAL A 447 -28.90 -33.07 -23.87
N ASP A 448 -29.69 -34.16 -23.72
CA ASP A 448 -30.52 -34.65 -24.80
C ASP A 448 -31.56 -33.60 -25.26
N GLU A 449 -32.20 -32.94 -24.30
CA GLU A 449 -33.15 -31.85 -24.59
C GLU A 449 -32.44 -30.68 -25.29
N ALA A 450 -31.24 -30.31 -24.85
CA ALA A 450 -30.46 -29.23 -25.45
C ALA A 450 -29.99 -29.58 -26.87
N LEU A 451 -29.57 -30.82 -27.10
CA LEU A 451 -29.19 -31.32 -28.43
C LEU A 451 -30.40 -31.35 -29.38
N ALA A 452 -31.55 -31.87 -28.90
CA ALA A 452 -32.78 -31.93 -29.66
C ALA A 452 -33.33 -30.55 -30.08
N ALA A 453 -33.15 -29.55 -29.21
CA ALA A 453 -33.57 -28.18 -29.44
C ALA A 453 -32.64 -27.41 -30.41
N ASN A 454 -31.45 -27.95 -30.70
CA ASN A 454 -30.44 -27.25 -31.53
C ASN A 454 -29.83 -28.17 -32.61
N PRO A 455 -30.64 -28.71 -33.52
CA PRO A 455 -30.15 -29.67 -34.53
C PRO A 455 -29.04 -29.12 -35.44
N ASP A 456 -29.10 -27.85 -35.78
CA ASP A 456 -28.07 -27.18 -36.62
C ASP A 456 -26.71 -27.14 -35.94
N ILE A 457 -26.70 -26.99 -34.60
CA ILE A 457 -25.48 -27.00 -33.79
C ILE A 457 -24.90 -28.41 -33.74
N VAL A 458 -25.79 -29.41 -33.59
CA VAL A 458 -25.40 -30.84 -33.54
C VAL A 458 -24.71 -31.23 -34.85
N GLU A 459 -25.22 -30.80 -36.02
CA GLU A 459 -24.57 -31.05 -37.31
C GLU A 459 -23.18 -30.43 -37.40
N LYS A 460 -23.04 -29.19 -36.94
CA LYS A 460 -21.73 -28.51 -36.91
C LYS A 460 -20.73 -29.23 -36.00
N LEU A 461 -21.21 -29.69 -34.83
CA LEU A 461 -20.33 -30.45 -33.90
C LEU A 461 -19.95 -31.80 -34.50
N LYS A 462 -20.85 -32.49 -35.20
CA LYS A 462 -20.59 -33.77 -35.92
C LYS A 462 -19.57 -33.57 -37.04
N SER A 463 -19.55 -32.40 -37.68
CA SER A 463 -18.57 -32.09 -38.74
C SER A 463 -17.20 -31.67 -38.20
N GLY A 464 -17.01 -31.68 -36.85
CA GLY A 464 -15.73 -31.34 -36.19
C GLY A 464 -15.58 -29.87 -35.80
N ASN A 465 -16.58 -29.04 -36.08
CA ASN A 465 -16.53 -27.63 -35.67
C ASN A 465 -17.00 -27.50 -34.23
N MET A 466 -16.06 -27.32 -33.31
CA MET A 466 -16.33 -27.25 -31.87
C MET A 466 -16.74 -25.85 -31.37
N LYS A 467 -16.67 -24.81 -32.22
CA LYS A 467 -16.98 -23.42 -31.80
C LYS A 467 -18.40 -23.27 -31.20
N PRO A 468 -19.46 -23.94 -31.75
CA PRO A 468 -20.80 -23.80 -31.18
C PRO A 468 -21.06 -24.62 -29.90
N MET A 469 -20.11 -25.38 -29.40
CA MET A 469 -20.25 -26.17 -28.16
C MET A 469 -20.74 -25.31 -26.96
N GLY A 470 -20.26 -24.07 -26.88
CA GLY A 470 -20.67 -23.13 -25.83
C GLY A 470 -22.17 -22.86 -25.79
N ALA A 471 -22.86 -22.92 -26.96
CA ALA A 471 -24.30 -22.71 -27.00
C ALA A 471 -25.08 -23.90 -26.36
N ILE A 472 -24.63 -25.13 -26.62
CA ILE A 472 -25.22 -26.32 -25.97
C ILE A 472 -24.96 -26.29 -24.44
N ILE A 473 -23.71 -26.01 -24.04
CA ILE A 473 -23.37 -25.86 -22.62
C ILE A 473 -24.26 -24.79 -21.98
N GLY A 474 -24.40 -23.63 -22.62
CA GLY A 474 -25.28 -22.55 -22.15
C GLY A 474 -26.73 -22.94 -22.00
N ALA A 475 -27.25 -23.77 -22.91
CA ALA A 475 -28.64 -24.28 -22.86
C ALA A 475 -28.83 -25.23 -21.67
N VAL A 476 -27.88 -26.15 -21.47
CA VAL A 476 -27.91 -27.10 -20.34
C VAL A 476 -27.77 -26.33 -19.01
N MET A 477 -26.87 -25.34 -18.96
CA MET A 477 -26.68 -24.49 -17.76
C MET A 477 -27.97 -23.72 -17.41
N ARG A 478 -28.71 -23.23 -18.39
CA ARG A 478 -30.00 -22.57 -18.15
C ARG A 478 -31.05 -23.57 -17.63
N ALA A 479 -31.14 -24.74 -18.25
CA ALA A 479 -32.10 -25.79 -17.85
C ALA A 479 -31.85 -26.28 -16.42
N THR A 480 -30.60 -26.36 -16.04
CA THR A 480 -30.16 -26.82 -14.67
C THR A 480 -30.02 -25.67 -13.69
N ARG A 481 -30.45 -24.45 -14.04
CA ARG A 481 -30.32 -23.22 -13.19
C ARG A 481 -28.87 -22.95 -12.75
N GLY A 482 -27.90 -23.36 -13.56
CA GLY A 482 -26.48 -23.15 -13.26
C GLY A 482 -25.85 -24.22 -12.38
N GLN A 483 -26.58 -25.29 -12.03
CA GLN A 483 -26.12 -26.36 -11.15
C GLN A 483 -25.31 -27.44 -11.88
N ALA A 484 -25.33 -27.47 -13.24
CA ALA A 484 -24.54 -28.44 -14.00
C ALA A 484 -23.05 -28.10 -14.00
N ASP A 485 -22.21 -29.14 -14.02
CA ASP A 485 -20.78 -28.98 -14.25
C ASP A 485 -20.51 -28.90 -15.76
N ALA A 486 -19.96 -27.79 -16.22
CA ALA A 486 -19.67 -27.55 -17.64
C ALA A 486 -18.71 -28.60 -18.25
N LYS A 487 -17.78 -29.12 -17.45
CA LYS A 487 -16.84 -30.18 -17.89
C LYS A 487 -17.59 -31.50 -18.09
N ALA A 488 -18.48 -31.86 -17.15
CA ALA A 488 -19.32 -33.06 -17.26
C ALA A 488 -20.26 -32.95 -18.47
N VAL A 489 -20.91 -31.79 -18.66
CA VAL A 489 -21.76 -31.52 -19.83
C VAL A 489 -20.96 -31.70 -21.12
N THR A 490 -19.76 -31.12 -21.21
CA THR A 490 -18.89 -31.25 -22.40
C THR A 490 -18.57 -32.72 -22.68
N LYS A 491 -18.24 -33.50 -21.64
CA LYS A 491 -17.91 -34.91 -21.76
C LYS A 491 -19.11 -35.72 -22.30
N ILE A 492 -20.31 -35.47 -21.76
CA ILE A 492 -21.55 -36.15 -22.18
C ILE A 492 -21.88 -35.77 -23.65
N VAL A 493 -21.84 -34.49 -24.01
CA VAL A 493 -22.08 -34.02 -25.35
C VAL A 493 -21.12 -34.69 -26.34
N MET A 494 -19.84 -34.72 -26.03
CA MET A 494 -18.81 -35.36 -26.87
C MET A 494 -19.05 -36.87 -27.01
N GLY A 495 -19.45 -37.53 -25.93
CA GLY A 495 -19.79 -38.96 -25.96
C GLY A 495 -20.97 -39.24 -26.87
N LYS A 496 -22.05 -38.43 -26.78
CA LYS A 496 -23.25 -38.59 -27.60
C LYS A 496 -23.03 -38.25 -29.07
N ILE A 497 -22.22 -37.26 -29.39
CA ILE A 497 -21.85 -36.91 -30.76
C ILE A 497 -20.98 -38.02 -31.38
N LYS A 498 -20.09 -38.60 -30.65
CA LYS A 498 -19.26 -39.74 -31.11
C LYS A 498 -20.11 -41.02 -31.26
N UNK A 499 -20.97 -41.11 -30.46
CA UNK A 499 -21.74 -42.19 -30.49
C UNK A 499 -22.60 -42.25 -31.64
N HIS A 500 -22.99 -41.20 -32.06
CA HIS A 500 -23.81 -41.09 -33.27
C HIS A 500 -22.97 -41.16 -34.58
N SER A 501 -21.68 -41.02 -34.52
CA SER A 501 -20.80 -41.17 -35.70
C SER A 501 -20.30 -42.62 -35.90
N GLY A 502 -20.68 -43.51 -35.01
CA GLY A 502 -20.25 -44.92 -35.03
C GLY A 502 -21.15 -45.89 -35.82
N ASP A 503 -22.27 -45.43 -36.41
CA ASP A 503 -23.15 -46.30 -37.14
C ASP A 503 -22.95 -46.13 -38.67
N CYS A 504 -21.76 -46.50 -39.10
CA CYS A 504 -21.43 -46.58 -40.52
C CYS A 504 -20.96 -48.00 -40.86
N ARG A 505 -21.86 -48.97 -40.71
CA ARG A 505 -21.68 -50.30 -41.32
C ARG A 505 -22.49 -50.33 -42.59
N THR A 506 -21.95 -49.81 -43.66
CA THR A 506 -22.19 -50.22 -45.06
C THR A 506 -21.50 -49.18 -45.98
N LEU A 507 -20.25 -49.43 -46.30
CA LEU A 507 -19.67 -48.91 -47.54
C LEU A 507 -18.64 -49.96 -48.06
N PRO A 508 -18.61 -50.27 -49.37
CA PRO A 508 -17.76 -51.33 -49.93
C PRO A 508 -16.30 -50.97 -49.97
N ASP A 509 -15.56 -52.07 -49.80
CA ASP A 509 -14.11 -52.09 -49.90
C ASP A 509 -13.52 -51.27 -51.04
N UNK A 510 -13.02 -50.23 -50.73
CA UNK A 510 -12.21 -49.66 -51.71
C UNK A 510 -11.30 -48.59 -51.27
N TRP A 511 -11.30 -48.33 -50.15
CA TRP A 511 -10.38 -47.25 -49.79
C TRP A 511 -9.43 -47.61 -48.63
N HIS A 512 -8.96 -48.83 -48.59
CA HIS A 512 -7.88 -49.22 -47.70
C HIS A 512 -6.53 -49.02 -48.40
N ARG A 513 -6.06 -47.81 -48.46
CA ARG A 513 -4.62 -47.43 -48.55
C ARG A 513 -4.46 -45.93 -48.66
N LYS A 514 -4.60 -45.20 -47.56
CA LYS A 514 -3.95 -43.89 -47.32
C LYS A 514 -4.46 -43.21 -46.02
N ALA A 515 -4.32 -43.91 -44.88
CA ALA A 515 -4.52 -43.23 -43.59
C ALA A 515 -3.78 -43.95 -42.47
N CYS A 516 -2.48 -44.23 -42.72
CA CYS A 516 -1.58 -44.73 -41.67
C CYS A 516 -0.21 -44.05 -41.73
N VAL A 517 -0.19 -42.75 -41.75
CA VAL A 517 1.05 -41.97 -41.42
C VAL A 517 0.58 -40.62 -40.88
N PHE A 518 0.18 -40.58 -39.60
CA PHE A 518 0.18 -39.36 -38.81
C PHE A 518 -0.27 -39.71 -37.36
N ALA A 519 0.55 -40.51 -36.69
CA ALA A 519 0.47 -40.65 -35.24
C ALA A 519 1.78 -41.20 -34.69
N MET A 520 2.75 -40.41 -34.58
CA MET A 520 3.91 -40.53 -33.68
C MET A 520 4.90 -39.39 -33.91
N UNK A 521 5.03 -38.92 -33.23
CA UNK A 521 5.89 -37.87 -33.01
C UNK A 521 5.44 -36.91 -32.07
#